data_c113fb4ef4865353966e7dde3822e896
#
_entry.id   c113fb4ef4865353966e7dde3822e896
#
_cell.length_a   1.000
_cell.length_b   1.000
_cell.length_c   1.000
_cell.angle_alpha   90.00
_cell.angle_beta   90.00
_cell.angle_gamma   90.00
#
_symmetry.space_group_name_H-M   'P 1'
#
loop_
_entity.id
_entity.type
_entity.pdbx_description
1 polymer ?
#
loop_
_entity_poly.entity_id
_entity_poly.type
_entity_poly.pdbx_seq_one_letter_code
_entity_poly.pdbx_strand_id
1 'polypeptide(L)'
;MLKTLIAGVLAALVVLPAAVASAADEVRPHPGGLIQAEWLKGRPVVDATGKEMGKIEEVWFDPKDGRVKEVIIGAGGFLGIGEKQSILPWNDVRIVWKNEKLVAEVNEQKLRAAETRERGKQPSASPR
;
A
#
# COMPACT_ATOMS: atom_id res chain seq x y z
N MET A 1 22.40 -21.22 -70.29
CA MET A 1 21.33 -20.40 -69.69
C MET A 1 21.38 -20.54 -68.19
N LEU A 2 21.98 -19.54 -67.53
CA LEU A 2 22.04 -19.51 -66.08
C LEU A 2 20.73 -18.92 -65.52
N LYS A 3 19.99 -19.72 -64.77
CA LYS A 3 18.90 -19.19 -63.91
C LYS A 3 19.46 -19.05 -62.50
N THR A 4 19.80 -17.83 -62.16
CA THR A 4 20.15 -17.45 -60.78
C THR A 4 18.90 -17.33 -59.95
N LEU A 5 18.73 -18.28 -59.02
CA LEU A 5 17.73 -18.19 -57.96
C LEU A 5 18.31 -17.33 -56.82
N ILE A 6 17.82 -16.13 -56.68
CA ILE A 6 18.10 -15.29 -55.53
C ILE A 6 17.14 -15.71 -54.43
N ALA A 7 17.67 -16.47 -53.46
CA ALA A 7 16.96 -16.76 -52.23
C ALA A 7 17.05 -15.55 -51.31
N GLY A 8 15.95 -14.81 -51.20
CA GLY A 8 15.82 -13.73 -50.22
C GLY A 8 15.72 -14.31 -48.83
N VAL A 9 16.73 -14.08 -48.01
CA VAL A 9 16.68 -14.36 -46.58
C VAL A 9 15.92 -13.21 -45.95
N LEU A 10 14.67 -13.48 -45.62
CA LEU A 10 13.85 -12.55 -44.79
C LEU A 10 14.27 -12.74 -43.35
N ALA A 11 15.15 -11.89 -42.83
CA ALA A 11 15.46 -11.82 -41.41
C ALA A 11 14.27 -11.22 -40.67
N ALA A 12 13.46 -12.08 -40.07
CA ALA A 12 12.43 -11.63 -39.15
C ALA A 12 13.08 -11.11 -37.86
N LEU A 13 13.11 -9.79 -37.70
CA LEU A 13 13.53 -9.14 -36.48
C LEU A 13 12.43 -9.36 -35.44
N VAL A 14 12.60 -10.38 -34.60
CA VAL A 14 11.74 -10.60 -33.44
C VAL A 14 12.11 -9.54 -32.40
N VAL A 15 11.38 -8.46 -32.37
CA VAL A 15 11.42 -7.50 -31.26
C VAL A 15 10.72 -8.15 -30.08
N LEU A 16 11.50 -8.74 -29.18
CA LEU A 16 10.98 -9.14 -27.87
C LEU A 16 10.61 -7.85 -27.12
N PRO A 17 9.36 -7.72 -26.64
CA PRO A 17 9.07 -6.65 -25.72
C PRO A 17 9.91 -6.92 -24.46
N ALA A 18 10.82 -6.02 -24.16
CA ALA A 18 11.48 -5.99 -22.87
C ALA A 18 10.36 -5.79 -21.86
N ALA A 19 10.04 -6.83 -21.11
CA ALA A 19 9.21 -6.72 -19.94
C ALA A 19 9.95 -5.76 -19.02
N VAL A 20 9.48 -4.52 -18.96
CA VAL A 20 9.87 -3.58 -17.93
C VAL A 20 9.33 -4.20 -16.65
N ALA A 21 10.15 -5.02 -16.01
CA ALA A 21 9.90 -5.40 -14.63
C ALA A 21 9.84 -4.09 -13.86
N SER A 22 8.64 -3.70 -13.51
CA SER A 22 8.42 -2.57 -12.63
C SER A 22 9.16 -2.91 -11.33
N ALA A 23 10.28 -2.26 -11.10
CA ALA A 23 11.04 -2.34 -9.86
C ALA A 23 10.30 -1.64 -8.70
N ALA A 24 8.99 -1.42 -8.88
CA ALA A 24 8.13 -0.88 -7.87
C ALA A 24 7.77 -1.98 -6.89
N ASP A 25 8.24 -1.83 -5.68
CA ASP A 25 7.74 -2.50 -4.49
C ASP A 25 8.51 -3.69 -3.91
N GLU A 26 9.78 -3.79 -4.17
CA GLU A 26 10.59 -4.64 -3.31
C GLU A 26 10.86 -3.91 -1.98
N VAL A 27 9.86 -3.94 -1.09
CA VAL A 27 9.99 -3.42 0.26
C VAL A 27 10.99 -4.32 1.02
N ARG A 28 12.23 -3.88 1.09
CA ARG A 28 13.28 -4.60 1.84
C ARG A 28 13.33 -4.08 3.27
N PRO A 29 13.20 -4.96 4.27
CA PRO A 29 13.38 -4.56 5.65
C PRO A 29 14.75 -3.93 5.85
N HIS A 30 14.78 -2.79 6.52
CA HIS A 30 16.04 -2.19 6.95
C HIS A 30 16.71 -3.10 7.99
N PRO A 31 18.06 -3.23 8.00
CA PRO A 31 18.76 -3.86 9.10
C PRO A 31 18.29 -3.26 10.42
N GLY A 32 17.76 -4.10 11.32
CA GLY A 32 17.15 -3.63 12.57
C GLY A 32 15.62 -3.59 12.57
N GLY A 33 14.97 -4.08 11.49
CA GLY A 33 13.51 -4.20 11.44
C GLY A 33 12.75 -2.90 11.22
N LEU A 34 13.47 -1.81 10.89
CA LEU A 34 12.82 -0.54 10.56
C LEU A 34 12.17 -0.61 9.17
N ILE A 35 11.05 0.06 9.04
CA ILE A 35 10.35 0.23 7.78
C ILE A 35 10.13 1.72 7.50
N GLN A 36 10.12 2.10 6.24
CA GLN A 36 9.79 3.46 5.85
C GLN A 36 8.28 3.68 5.99
N ALA A 37 7.87 4.82 6.54
CA ALA A 37 6.46 5.16 6.69
C ALA A 37 5.71 5.19 5.35
N GLU A 38 6.39 5.60 4.29
CA GLU A 38 5.88 5.60 2.92
C GLU A 38 5.39 4.20 2.48
N TRP A 39 6.09 3.16 2.92
CA TRP A 39 5.72 1.78 2.55
C TRP A 39 4.42 1.31 3.19
N LEU A 40 3.97 1.96 4.23
CA LEU A 40 2.69 1.64 4.87
C LEU A 40 1.50 2.17 4.07
N LYS A 41 1.69 3.23 3.33
CA LYS A 41 0.62 3.83 2.52
C LYS A 41 0.17 2.86 1.42
N GLY A 42 -1.14 2.67 1.32
CA GLY A 42 -1.75 1.76 0.36
C GLY A 42 -1.70 0.28 0.77
N ARG A 43 -1.08 -0.06 1.91
CA ARG A 43 -1.03 -1.45 2.37
C ARG A 43 -2.39 -1.92 2.88
N PRO A 44 -2.73 -3.18 2.62
CA PRO A 44 -4.00 -3.74 3.08
C PRO A 44 -4.06 -3.81 4.60
N VAL A 45 -5.22 -3.51 5.13
CA VAL A 45 -5.59 -3.71 6.53
C VAL A 45 -6.43 -4.97 6.62
N VAL A 46 -5.99 -5.91 7.42
CA VAL A 46 -6.62 -7.22 7.53
C VAL A 46 -7.01 -7.52 8.98
N ASP A 47 -8.02 -8.35 9.17
CA ASP A 47 -8.34 -8.92 10.47
C ASP A 47 -7.47 -10.13 10.80
N ALA A 48 -7.69 -10.74 11.95
CA ALA A 48 -6.95 -11.93 12.39
C ALA A 48 -7.11 -13.13 11.45
N THR A 49 -8.17 -13.18 10.65
CA THR A 49 -8.42 -14.24 9.66
C THR A 49 -7.76 -13.98 8.32
N GLY A 50 -7.21 -12.78 8.12
CA GLY A 50 -6.62 -12.34 6.86
C GLY A 50 -7.61 -11.68 5.91
N LYS A 51 -8.83 -11.44 6.34
CA LYS A 51 -9.84 -10.71 5.56
C LYS A 51 -9.45 -9.25 5.46
N GLU A 52 -9.40 -8.74 4.23
CA GLU A 52 -9.12 -7.33 3.96
C GLU A 52 -10.30 -6.45 4.36
N MET A 53 -10.02 -5.43 5.17
CA MET A 53 -11.01 -4.48 5.68
C MET A 53 -10.82 -3.06 5.17
N GLY A 54 -9.73 -2.79 4.50
CA GLY A 54 -9.40 -1.48 3.97
C GLY A 54 -7.91 -1.35 3.67
N LYS A 55 -7.46 -0.10 3.54
CA LYS A 55 -6.05 0.22 3.25
C LYS A 55 -5.58 1.37 4.13
N ILE A 56 -4.29 1.36 4.45
CA ILE A 56 -3.66 2.51 5.11
C ILE A 56 -3.60 3.66 4.10
N GLU A 57 -4.13 4.81 4.48
CA GLU A 57 -4.09 6.02 3.66
C GLU A 57 -3.08 7.03 4.18
N GLU A 58 -2.99 7.18 5.49
CA GLU A 58 -2.09 8.13 6.12
C GLU A 58 -1.50 7.55 7.41
N VAL A 59 -0.30 7.98 7.72
CA VAL A 59 0.40 7.68 8.98
C VAL A 59 0.80 9.01 9.59
N TRP A 60 0.37 9.26 10.82
CA TRP A 60 0.62 10.50 11.53
C TRP A 60 1.60 10.28 12.68
N PHE A 61 2.59 11.14 12.77
CA PHE A 61 3.56 11.11 13.84
C PHE A 61 3.57 12.44 14.60
N ASP A 62 3.95 12.38 15.86
CA ASP A 62 4.15 13.58 16.68
C ASP A 62 5.58 14.09 16.46
N PRO A 63 5.76 15.32 15.95
CA PRO A 63 7.08 15.87 15.71
C PRO A 63 7.86 16.15 17.00
N LYS A 64 7.20 16.18 18.15
CA LYS A 64 7.87 16.41 19.44
C LYS A 64 8.67 15.20 19.93
N ASP A 65 8.13 14.00 19.72
CA ASP A 65 8.76 12.76 20.18
C ASP A 65 9.18 11.83 19.02
N GLY A 66 8.80 12.18 17.78
CA GLY A 66 9.10 11.40 16.57
C GLY A 66 8.36 10.07 16.48
N ARG A 67 7.32 9.87 17.28
CA ARG A 67 6.57 8.61 17.32
C ARG A 67 5.33 8.67 16.45
N VAL A 68 5.03 7.54 15.81
CA VAL A 68 3.73 7.36 15.15
C VAL A 68 2.64 7.32 16.22
N LYS A 69 1.61 8.10 16.03
CA LYS A 69 0.46 8.21 16.95
C LYS A 69 -0.80 7.58 16.38
N GLU A 70 -1.08 7.84 15.10
CA GLU A 70 -2.32 7.46 14.48
C GLU A 70 -2.12 6.94 13.06
N VAL A 71 -3.02 6.09 12.65
CA VAL A 71 -3.12 5.59 11.27
C VAL A 71 -4.53 5.86 10.77
N ILE A 72 -4.60 6.37 9.56
CA ILE A 72 -5.87 6.60 8.88
C ILE A 72 -6.11 5.48 7.90
N ILE A 73 -7.23 4.81 8.07
CA ILE A 73 -7.63 3.66 7.26
C ILE A 73 -8.85 4.03 6.44
N GLY A 74 -8.74 3.90 5.14
CA GLY A 74 -9.85 3.98 4.21
C GLY A 74 -10.55 2.65 4.13
N ALA A 75 -11.83 2.60 4.49
CA ALA A 75 -12.61 1.40 4.39
C ALA A 75 -13.16 1.23 2.97
N GLY A 76 -12.93 0.05 2.39
CA GLY A 76 -13.60 -0.46 1.21
C GLY A 76 -13.58 0.44 -0.02
N GLY A 77 -12.61 0.29 -0.88
CA GLY A 77 -12.42 1.00 -2.14
C GLY A 77 -13.52 0.88 -3.19
N PHE A 78 -14.77 0.72 -2.79
CA PHE A 78 -15.92 0.74 -3.68
C PHE A 78 -16.49 2.15 -3.75
N LEU A 79 -16.20 2.86 -4.83
CA LEU A 79 -16.81 4.15 -5.15
C LEU A 79 -16.32 5.35 -4.33
N GLY A 80 -15.15 5.74 -4.27
CA GLY A 80 -14.55 7.01 -3.84
C GLY A 80 -15.42 8.24 -3.48
N ILE A 81 -16.74 8.05 -3.36
CA ILE A 81 -17.71 9.08 -3.08
C ILE A 81 -18.28 8.86 -1.69
N GLY A 82 -17.92 9.75 -0.75
CA GLY A 82 -18.43 9.73 0.63
C GLY A 82 -17.77 8.69 1.52
N GLU A 83 -16.58 8.21 1.17
CA GLU A 83 -15.82 7.28 2.01
C GLU A 83 -15.43 7.93 3.33
N LYS A 84 -15.86 7.29 4.39
CA LYS A 84 -15.40 7.60 5.73
C LYS A 84 -14.04 6.95 5.95
N GLN A 85 -13.15 7.71 6.53
CA GLN A 85 -11.86 7.22 6.98
C GLN A 85 -11.94 6.92 8.47
N SER A 86 -11.36 5.82 8.89
CA SER A 86 -11.25 5.46 10.31
C SER A 86 -9.90 5.89 10.86
N ILE A 87 -9.91 6.50 12.03
CA ILE A 87 -8.70 6.94 12.73
C ILE A 87 -8.43 5.93 13.84
N LEU A 88 -7.28 5.26 13.77
CA LEU A 88 -6.86 4.32 14.80
C LEU A 88 -5.56 4.77 15.46
N PRO A 89 -5.48 4.63 16.80
CA PRO A 89 -4.20 4.75 17.49
C PRO A 89 -3.20 3.72 16.95
N TRP A 90 -1.94 4.10 16.84
CA TRP A 90 -0.88 3.21 16.36
C TRP A 90 -0.79 1.89 17.15
N ASN A 91 -1.06 1.94 18.47
CA ASN A 91 -1.02 0.76 19.33
C ASN A 91 -2.07 -0.30 18.99
N ASP A 92 -3.09 0.06 18.23
CA ASP A 92 -4.13 -0.85 17.77
C ASP A 92 -3.85 -1.45 16.38
N VAL A 93 -2.72 -1.06 15.78
CA VAL A 93 -2.27 -1.51 14.46
C VAL A 93 -0.99 -2.31 14.62
N ARG A 94 -0.97 -3.50 14.05
CA ARG A 94 0.20 -4.37 14.04
C ARG A 94 0.69 -4.56 12.62
N ILE A 95 1.89 -4.11 12.34
CA ILE A 95 2.50 -4.29 11.02
C ILE A 95 3.20 -5.64 10.99
N VAL A 96 2.83 -6.48 10.04
CA VAL A 96 3.36 -7.84 9.91
C VAL A 96 3.70 -8.17 8.45
N TRP A 97 4.62 -9.09 8.27
CA TRP A 97 4.91 -9.68 6.97
C TRP A 97 4.07 -10.95 6.80
N LYS A 98 3.26 -10.99 5.76
CA LYS A 98 2.51 -12.19 5.36
C LYS A 98 2.80 -12.46 3.88
N ASN A 99 3.31 -13.66 3.58
CA ASN A 99 3.64 -14.05 2.21
C ASN A 99 4.48 -12.99 1.48
N GLU A 100 5.55 -12.53 2.13
CA GLU A 100 6.48 -11.51 1.61
C GLU A 100 5.83 -10.12 1.37
N LYS A 101 4.62 -9.93 1.84
CA LYS A 101 3.91 -8.66 1.76
C LYS A 101 3.73 -8.02 3.13
N LEU A 102 3.92 -6.72 3.18
CA LEU A 102 3.66 -5.93 4.38
C LEU A 102 2.15 -5.68 4.49
N VAL A 103 1.56 -6.07 5.60
CA VAL A 103 0.14 -5.85 5.90
C VAL A 103 -0.04 -5.25 7.30
N ALA A 104 -1.11 -4.52 7.49
CA ALA A 104 -1.54 -4.04 8.79
C ALA A 104 -2.64 -4.96 9.34
N GLU A 105 -2.39 -5.58 10.48
CA GLU A 105 -3.37 -6.39 11.18
C GLU A 105 -4.06 -5.55 12.25
N VAL A 106 -5.38 -5.53 12.23
CA VAL A 106 -6.22 -4.73 13.12
C VAL A 106 -7.39 -5.57 13.61
N ASN A 107 -7.79 -5.36 14.85
CA ASN A 107 -9.01 -5.97 15.35
C ASN A 107 -10.24 -5.32 14.69
N GLU A 108 -11.13 -6.12 14.10
CA GLU A 108 -12.31 -5.61 13.40
C GLU A 108 -13.22 -4.77 14.30
N GLN A 109 -13.38 -5.15 15.56
CA GLN A 109 -14.21 -4.41 16.50
C GLN A 109 -13.63 -3.03 16.81
N LYS A 110 -12.31 -2.94 16.93
CA LYS A 110 -11.62 -1.65 17.11
C LYS A 110 -11.77 -0.76 15.88
N LEU A 111 -11.67 -1.34 14.69
CA LEU A 111 -11.89 -0.59 13.45
C LEU A 111 -13.32 -0.06 13.34
N ARG A 112 -14.31 -0.87 13.71
CA ARG A 112 -15.72 -0.45 13.72
C ARG A 112 -16.02 0.63 14.74
N ALA A 113 -15.37 0.59 15.90
CA ALA A 113 -15.52 1.55 16.98
C ALA A 113 -14.66 2.81 16.81
N ALA A 114 -13.77 2.83 15.83
CA ALA A 114 -12.84 3.92 15.59
C ALA A 114 -13.57 5.21 15.25
N GLU A 115 -12.99 6.32 15.64
CA GLU A 115 -13.43 7.64 15.21
C GLU A 115 -13.35 7.72 13.67
N THR A 116 -14.38 8.29 13.07
CA THR A 116 -14.45 8.44 11.61
C THR A 116 -14.38 9.91 11.21
N ARG A 117 -13.75 10.16 10.08
CA ARG A 117 -13.75 11.46 9.41
C ARG A 117 -14.17 11.31 7.96
N GLU A 118 -14.66 12.38 7.37
CA GLU A 118 -14.86 12.44 5.94
C GLU A 118 -13.53 12.68 5.22
N ARG A 119 -13.32 12.00 4.10
CA ARG A 119 -12.12 12.18 3.30
C ARG A 119 -11.95 13.66 2.91
N GLY A 120 -10.74 14.18 3.08
CA GLY A 120 -10.40 15.56 2.74
C GLY A 120 -10.73 16.59 3.82
N LYS A 121 -11.42 16.22 4.89
CA LYS A 121 -11.50 17.07 6.07
C LYS A 121 -10.32 16.79 6.98
N GLN A 122 -9.47 17.78 7.14
CA GLN A 122 -8.40 17.72 8.13
C GLN A 122 -9.02 17.60 9.51
N PRO A 123 -8.52 16.71 10.40
CA PRO A 123 -8.97 16.72 11.77
C PRO A 123 -8.81 18.15 12.30
N SER A 124 -9.83 18.65 12.95
CA SER A 124 -9.73 19.94 13.64
C SER A 124 -8.70 19.76 14.75
N ALA A 125 -7.44 20.04 14.45
CA ALA A 125 -6.42 20.15 15.45
C ALA A 125 -6.85 21.28 16.37
N SER A 126 -7.49 20.93 17.46
CA SER A 126 -7.65 21.85 18.58
C SER A 126 -6.30 21.91 19.27
N PRO A 127 -5.55 22.99 19.14
CA PRO A 127 -4.35 23.14 19.93
C PRO A 127 -4.78 23.36 21.37
N ARG A 128 -4.49 22.40 22.20
CA ARG A 128 -4.48 22.59 23.65
C ARG A 128 -3.12 22.31 24.21
#